data_9939ab57bf7edde8e4eeb99bbdc7849a
#
_entry.id   9939ab57bf7edde8e4eeb99bbdc7849a
#
_cell.length_a   1.000
_cell.length_b   1.000
_cell.length_c   1.000
_cell.angle_alpha   90.00
_cell.angle_beta   90.00
_cell.angle_gamma   90.00
#
_symmetry.space_group_name_H-M   'P 1'
#
loop_
_entity.id
_entity.type
_entity.pdbx_description
1 polymer ?
#
loop_
_entity_poly.entity_id
_entity_poly.type
_entity_poly.pdbx_seq_one_letter_code
_entity_poly.pdbx_strand_id
1 'polypeptide(L)'
;MARSQAPAPKPQRGRPRDPEVVRRILEAAQRHFNEHGLERASVDAIAADAGVSKMTVYSNFGSKEGLFQAVVRDRTATVVAGVPGAGALDPDQPEKALLAIGARFLALARGDDALGALRSVYGVAGAQPEVCRAFYKDGPERVKGELAAYLRRAHSTGTLKVRNPLQAADLFLSMFLGSGHIRGLLKLEMPDSRENRALLREAVRVFMGAYGA
;
A
#
# COMPACT_ATOMS: atom_id res chain seq x y z
N MET A 1 -28.27 -53.73 26.77
CA MET A 1 -28.40 -53.17 25.42
C MET A 1 -27.78 -51.76 25.38
N ALA A 2 -26.54 -51.68 24.94
CA ALA A 2 -25.83 -50.43 24.84
C ALA A 2 -26.05 -49.81 23.44
N ARG A 3 -26.62 -48.61 23.36
CA ARG A 3 -26.79 -47.86 22.12
C ARG A 3 -25.44 -47.25 21.75
N SER A 4 -24.85 -47.75 20.65
CA SER A 4 -23.69 -47.11 20.00
C SER A 4 -24.10 -45.76 19.43
N GLN A 5 -23.52 -44.68 19.96
CA GLN A 5 -23.62 -43.33 19.37
C GLN A 5 -22.64 -43.23 18.21
N ALA A 6 -23.16 -42.96 17.03
CA ALA A 6 -22.36 -42.66 15.85
C ALA A 6 -21.59 -41.35 16.05
N PRO A 7 -20.31 -41.22 15.63
CA PRO A 7 -19.54 -40.01 15.77
C PRO A 7 -20.12 -38.87 14.91
N ALA A 8 -20.16 -37.66 15.50
CA ALA A 8 -20.61 -36.45 14.81
C ALA A 8 -19.74 -36.15 13.55
N PRO A 9 -20.33 -35.66 12.45
CA PRO A 9 -19.59 -35.36 11.24
C PRO A 9 -18.59 -34.25 11.50
N LYS A 10 -17.32 -34.49 11.10
CA LYS A 10 -16.24 -33.48 11.16
C LYS A 10 -16.62 -32.27 10.29
N PRO A 11 -16.36 -31.04 10.75
CA PRO A 11 -16.61 -29.83 9.95
C PRO A 11 -15.84 -29.95 8.63
N GLN A 12 -16.54 -29.83 7.51
CA GLN A 12 -15.94 -29.79 6.17
C GLN A 12 -15.02 -28.56 6.11
N ARG A 13 -13.73 -28.79 6.00
CA ARG A 13 -12.77 -27.74 5.62
C ARG A 13 -13.23 -27.19 4.27
N GLY A 14 -13.58 -25.92 4.23
CA GLY A 14 -13.98 -25.23 3.01
C GLY A 14 -12.95 -25.48 1.89
N ARG A 15 -13.47 -25.62 0.65
CA ARG A 15 -12.65 -25.79 -0.56
C ARG A 15 -11.50 -24.77 -0.53
N PRO A 16 -10.23 -25.16 -0.82
CA PRO A 16 -9.11 -24.23 -0.88
C PRO A 16 -9.48 -23.04 -1.76
N ARG A 17 -9.18 -21.82 -1.30
CA ARG A 17 -9.43 -20.60 -2.08
C ARG A 17 -8.62 -20.70 -3.36
N ASP A 18 -9.29 -20.59 -4.50
CA ASP A 18 -8.64 -20.55 -5.81
C ASP A 18 -7.94 -19.18 -5.96
N PRO A 19 -6.60 -19.13 -6.03
CA PRO A 19 -5.86 -17.87 -6.10
C PRO A 19 -6.26 -17.01 -7.30
N GLU A 20 -6.63 -17.65 -8.43
CA GLU A 20 -7.05 -16.95 -9.64
C GLU A 20 -8.43 -16.29 -9.47
N VAL A 21 -9.34 -16.95 -8.79
CA VAL A 21 -10.64 -16.38 -8.44
C VAL A 21 -10.46 -15.18 -7.49
N VAL A 22 -9.61 -15.32 -6.48
CA VAL A 22 -9.29 -14.24 -5.54
C VAL A 22 -8.71 -13.03 -6.28
N ARG A 23 -7.75 -13.24 -7.19
CA ARG A 23 -7.12 -12.19 -7.99
C ARG A 23 -8.16 -11.43 -8.82
N ARG A 24 -9.02 -12.13 -9.57
CA ARG A 24 -10.07 -11.50 -10.39
C ARG A 24 -11.04 -10.66 -9.57
N ILE A 25 -11.44 -11.15 -8.38
CA ILE A 25 -12.31 -10.40 -7.48
C ILE A 25 -11.62 -9.12 -6.99
N LEU A 26 -10.34 -9.19 -6.58
CA LEU A 26 -9.59 -8.03 -6.10
C LEU A 26 -9.41 -6.98 -7.20
N GLU A 27 -9.12 -7.39 -8.43
CA GLU A 27 -8.99 -6.47 -9.58
C GLU A 27 -10.32 -5.78 -9.94
N ALA A 28 -11.42 -6.52 -9.99
CA ALA A 28 -12.74 -5.95 -10.21
C ALA A 28 -13.12 -4.99 -9.06
N ALA A 29 -12.95 -5.43 -7.81
CA ALA A 29 -13.25 -4.62 -6.64
C ALA A 29 -12.44 -3.31 -6.61
N GLN A 30 -11.16 -3.36 -7.00
CA GLN A 30 -10.34 -2.15 -7.08
C GLN A 30 -10.92 -1.13 -8.07
N ARG A 31 -11.31 -1.55 -9.29
CA ARG A 31 -11.92 -0.65 -10.26
C ARG A 31 -13.17 0.02 -9.70
N HIS A 32 -14.09 -0.78 -9.15
CA HIS A 32 -15.34 -0.28 -8.60
C HIS A 32 -15.14 0.65 -7.38
N PHE A 33 -14.20 0.33 -6.48
CA PHE A 33 -13.89 1.20 -5.34
C PHE A 33 -13.21 2.49 -5.76
N ASN A 34 -12.33 2.47 -6.77
CA ASN A 34 -11.67 3.68 -7.27
C ASN A 34 -12.66 4.62 -7.98
N GLU A 35 -13.67 4.07 -8.64
CA GLU A 35 -14.67 4.85 -9.38
C GLU A 35 -15.78 5.39 -8.49
N HIS A 36 -16.31 4.54 -7.60
CA HIS A 36 -17.53 4.85 -6.86
C HIS A 36 -17.30 5.10 -5.35
N GLY A 37 -16.10 4.80 -4.84
CA GLY A 37 -15.81 4.76 -3.40
C GLY A 37 -16.43 3.53 -2.73
N LEU A 38 -16.06 3.30 -1.44
CA LEU A 38 -16.54 2.14 -0.69
C LEU A 38 -18.08 2.15 -0.52
N GLU A 39 -18.66 3.30 -0.17
CA GLU A 39 -20.09 3.39 0.14
C GLU A 39 -20.99 2.99 -1.05
N ARG A 40 -20.68 3.50 -2.24
CA ARG A 40 -21.52 3.34 -3.44
C ARG A 40 -21.16 2.13 -4.29
N ALA A 41 -20.01 1.48 -4.07
CA ALA A 41 -19.63 0.29 -4.80
C ALA A 41 -20.61 -0.87 -4.51
N SER A 42 -21.04 -1.56 -5.57
CA SER A 42 -21.98 -2.69 -5.50
C SER A 42 -21.22 -4.02 -5.57
N VAL A 43 -21.42 -4.89 -4.57
CA VAL A 43 -20.85 -6.24 -4.58
C VAL A 43 -21.42 -7.10 -5.71
N ASP A 44 -22.66 -6.83 -6.14
CA ASP A 44 -23.25 -7.53 -7.29
C ASP A 44 -22.54 -7.17 -8.60
N ALA A 45 -22.23 -5.87 -8.80
CA ALA A 45 -21.48 -5.40 -9.96
C ALA A 45 -20.03 -5.93 -9.95
N ILE A 46 -19.37 -5.92 -8.79
CA ILE A 46 -18.03 -6.49 -8.61
C ILE A 46 -18.02 -8.00 -8.94
N ALA A 47 -19.00 -8.76 -8.45
CA ALA A 47 -19.12 -10.20 -8.71
C ALA A 47 -19.33 -10.48 -10.19
N ALA A 48 -20.21 -9.71 -10.85
CA ALA A 48 -20.46 -9.84 -12.29
C ALA A 48 -19.18 -9.54 -13.11
N ASP A 49 -18.48 -8.45 -12.79
CA ASP A 49 -17.24 -8.06 -13.46
C ASP A 49 -16.09 -9.07 -13.23
N ALA A 50 -16.03 -9.70 -12.06
CA ALA A 50 -15.08 -10.78 -11.75
C ALA A 50 -15.45 -12.14 -12.35
N GLY A 51 -16.66 -12.29 -12.91
CA GLY A 51 -17.18 -13.57 -13.43
C GLY A 51 -17.40 -14.61 -12.34
N VAL A 52 -17.92 -14.19 -11.17
CA VAL A 52 -18.22 -15.07 -10.04
C VAL A 52 -19.60 -14.76 -9.44
N SER A 53 -20.10 -15.66 -8.56
CA SER A 53 -21.32 -15.36 -7.81
C SER A 53 -21.05 -14.40 -6.63
N LYS A 54 -22.06 -13.62 -6.22
CA LYS A 54 -22.02 -12.80 -5.00
C LYS A 54 -21.65 -13.61 -3.76
N MET A 55 -22.15 -14.85 -3.67
CA MET A 55 -21.83 -15.79 -2.59
C MET A 55 -20.34 -16.13 -2.57
N THR A 56 -19.70 -16.24 -3.75
CA THR A 56 -18.25 -16.48 -3.87
C THR A 56 -17.46 -15.29 -3.32
N VAL A 57 -17.91 -14.06 -3.56
CA VAL A 57 -17.27 -12.86 -2.99
C VAL A 57 -17.37 -12.90 -1.46
N TYR A 58 -18.57 -13.09 -0.92
CA TYR A 58 -18.75 -13.11 0.54
C TYR A 58 -18.05 -14.27 1.24
N SER A 59 -17.98 -15.46 0.62
CA SER A 59 -17.26 -16.60 1.19
C SER A 59 -15.74 -16.36 1.28
N ASN A 60 -15.18 -15.53 0.38
CA ASN A 60 -13.76 -15.19 0.40
C ASN A 60 -13.42 -14.03 1.34
N PHE A 61 -14.27 -13.01 1.43
CA PHE A 61 -13.94 -11.73 2.07
C PHE A 61 -14.86 -11.35 3.23
N GLY A 62 -15.94 -12.07 3.47
CA GLY A 62 -16.90 -11.87 4.57
C GLY A 62 -17.88 -10.72 4.33
N SER A 63 -17.38 -9.52 4.05
CA SER A 63 -18.19 -8.32 3.84
C SER A 63 -17.61 -7.44 2.72
N LYS A 64 -18.34 -6.37 2.35
CA LYS A 64 -17.83 -5.35 1.41
C LYS A 64 -16.61 -4.62 1.99
N GLU A 65 -16.62 -4.35 3.28
CA GLU A 65 -15.51 -3.75 4.02
C GLU A 65 -14.29 -4.70 4.08
N GLY A 66 -14.53 -6.00 4.31
CA GLY A 66 -13.48 -7.02 4.25
C GLY A 66 -12.86 -7.16 2.87
N LEU A 67 -13.66 -7.06 1.81
CA LEU A 67 -13.17 -7.01 0.44
C LEU A 67 -12.34 -5.75 0.19
N PHE A 68 -12.78 -4.59 0.66
CA PHE A 68 -12.03 -3.34 0.55
C PHE A 68 -10.68 -3.40 1.27
N GLN A 69 -10.66 -3.93 2.50
CA GLN A 69 -9.40 -4.14 3.25
C GLN A 69 -8.44 -5.06 2.49
N ALA A 70 -8.98 -6.13 1.86
CA ALA A 70 -8.16 -7.05 1.07
C ALA A 70 -7.57 -6.37 -0.18
N VAL A 71 -8.35 -5.53 -0.89
CA VAL A 71 -7.86 -4.73 -2.02
C VAL A 71 -6.76 -3.78 -1.57
N VAL A 72 -6.96 -3.04 -0.49
CA VAL A 72 -5.96 -2.11 0.06
C VAL A 72 -4.67 -2.87 0.41
N ARG A 73 -4.79 -4.01 1.08
CA ARG A 73 -3.63 -4.84 1.47
C ARG A 73 -2.87 -5.38 0.25
N ASP A 74 -3.57 -5.90 -0.74
CA ASP A 74 -2.99 -6.44 -1.97
C ASP A 74 -2.20 -5.36 -2.72
N ARG A 75 -2.78 -4.17 -2.88
CA ARG A 75 -2.13 -3.03 -3.54
C ARG A 75 -0.93 -2.52 -2.77
N THR A 76 -1.07 -2.40 -1.46
CA THR A 76 0.04 -2.00 -0.60
C THR A 76 1.19 -3.00 -0.69
N ALA A 77 0.90 -4.31 -0.69
CA ALA A 77 1.92 -5.35 -0.83
C ALA A 77 2.65 -5.24 -2.18
N THR A 78 1.92 -5.03 -3.29
CA THR A 78 2.49 -4.84 -4.63
C THR A 78 3.41 -3.62 -4.67
N VAL A 79 3.00 -2.53 -4.06
CA VAL A 79 3.75 -1.29 -3.96
C VAL A 79 5.02 -1.48 -3.14
N VAL A 80 4.89 -2.09 -1.96
CA VAL A 80 6.04 -2.33 -1.06
C VAL A 80 7.01 -3.34 -1.66
N ALA A 81 6.51 -4.38 -2.35
CA ALA A 81 7.36 -5.33 -3.10
C ALA A 81 8.18 -4.64 -4.20
N GLY A 82 7.67 -3.55 -4.73
CA GLY A 82 8.39 -2.71 -5.69
C GLY A 82 9.45 -1.79 -5.08
N VAL A 83 9.43 -1.52 -3.78
CA VAL A 83 10.54 -0.81 -3.10
C VAL A 83 11.62 -1.84 -2.81
N PRO A 84 12.89 -1.63 -3.25
CA PRO A 84 13.97 -2.55 -2.90
C PRO A 84 13.98 -2.71 -1.38
N GLY A 85 13.87 -3.95 -0.89
CA GLY A 85 13.94 -4.21 0.54
C GLY A 85 15.21 -3.58 1.12
N ALA A 86 15.15 -3.10 2.35
CA ALA A 86 16.28 -2.41 3.00
C ALA A 86 17.60 -3.21 2.88
N GLY A 87 17.52 -4.54 2.78
CA GLY A 87 18.67 -5.43 2.61
C GLY A 87 19.32 -5.40 1.22
N ALA A 88 18.63 -5.00 0.17
CA ALA A 88 19.13 -5.02 -1.21
C ALA A 88 19.91 -3.75 -1.60
N LEU A 89 19.85 -2.69 -0.80
CA LEU A 89 20.50 -1.42 -1.09
C LEU A 89 21.83 -1.30 -0.34
N ASP A 90 22.85 -0.83 -1.06
CA ASP A 90 24.18 -0.63 -0.54
C ASP A 90 24.20 0.56 0.46
N PRO A 91 24.55 0.34 1.75
CA PRO A 91 24.64 1.41 2.72
C PRO A 91 25.80 2.38 2.48
N ASP A 92 26.79 1.97 1.68
CA ASP A 92 27.95 2.80 1.37
C ASP A 92 27.71 3.75 0.17
N GLN A 93 26.54 3.63 -0.49
CA GLN A 93 26.11 4.50 -1.57
C GLN A 93 24.76 5.18 -1.27
N PRO A 94 24.66 6.01 -0.20
CA PRO A 94 23.38 6.51 0.29
C PRO A 94 22.65 7.41 -0.71
N GLU A 95 23.36 8.25 -1.47
CA GLU A 95 22.73 9.11 -2.48
C GLU A 95 22.03 8.28 -3.58
N LYS A 96 22.74 7.26 -4.11
CA LYS A 96 22.19 6.36 -5.13
C LYS A 96 20.98 5.58 -4.61
N ALA A 97 21.05 5.09 -3.38
CA ALA A 97 19.97 4.36 -2.75
C ALA A 97 18.74 5.26 -2.53
N LEU A 98 18.93 6.48 -2.04
CA LEU A 98 17.87 7.46 -1.82
C LEU A 98 17.23 7.91 -3.14
N LEU A 99 18.01 8.08 -4.21
CA LEU A 99 17.46 8.32 -5.55
C LEU A 99 16.57 7.17 -6.02
N ALA A 100 16.98 5.93 -5.83
CA ALA A 100 16.19 4.75 -6.21
C ALA A 100 14.90 4.64 -5.37
N ILE A 101 14.99 4.79 -4.05
CA ILE A 101 13.84 4.76 -3.14
C ILE A 101 12.87 5.91 -3.47
N GLY A 102 13.37 7.12 -3.58
CA GLY A 102 12.55 8.31 -3.85
C GLY A 102 11.85 8.24 -5.20
N ALA A 103 12.53 7.74 -6.25
CA ALA A 103 11.93 7.55 -7.57
C ALA A 103 10.74 6.58 -7.52
N ARG A 104 10.91 5.44 -6.84
CA ARG A 104 9.83 4.47 -6.67
C ARG A 104 8.70 4.98 -5.81
N PHE A 105 9.02 5.62 -4.69
CA PHE A 105 7.99 6.21 -3.83
C PHE A 105 7.22 7.31 -4.55
N LEU A 106 7.89 8.16 -5.32
CA LEU A 106 7.24 9.21 -6.11
C LEU A 106 6.31 8.63 -7.18
N ALA A 107 6.75 7.59 -7.90
CA ALA A 107 5.92 6.88 -8.88
C ALA A 107 4.68 6.27 -8.23
N LEU A 108 4.86 5.67 -7.04
CA LEU A 108 3.76 5.16 -6.23
C LEU A 108 2.81 6.28 -5.79
N ALA A 109 3.31 7.29 -5.10
CA ALA A 109 2.51 8.35 -4.49
C ALA A 109 1.69 9.16 -5.52
N ARG A 110 2.05 9.06 -6.81
CA ARG A 110 1.37 9.72 -7.93
C ARG A 110 0.68 8.75 -8.88
N GLY A 111 0.74 7.45 -8.61
CA GLY A 111 0.02 6.45 -9.39
C GLY A 111 -1.48 6.47 -9.13
N ASP A 112 -2.28 6.27 -10.18
CA ASP A 112 -3.75 6.32 -10.11
C ASP A 112 -4.32 5.34 -9.09
N ASP A 113 -3.74 4.15 -8.97
CA ASP A 113 -4.16 3.13 -8.01
C ASP A 113 -3.98 3.59 -6.56
N ALA A 114 -2.82 4.16 -6.22
CA ALA A 114 -2.54 4.65 -4.87
C ALA A 114 -3.40 5.87 -4.52
N LEU A 115 -3.55 6.81 -5.48
CA LEU A 115 -4.41 7.97 -5.30
C LEU A 115 -5.89 7.57 -5.20
N GLY A 116 -6.34 6.58 -5.97
CA GLY A 116 -7.69 6.02 -5.87
C GLY A 116 -7.96 5.38 -4.52
N ALA A 117 -7.03 4.54 -4.03
CA ALA A 117 -7.11 3.92 -2.71
C ALA A 117 -7.15 4.98 -1.59
N LEU A 118 -6.29 6.00 -1.66
CA LEU A 118 -6.29 7.11 -0.69
C LEU A 118 -7.60 7.87 -0.67
N ARG A 119 -8.17 8.21 -1.84
CA ARG A 119 -9.48 8.87 -1.92
C ARG A 119 -10.57 8.03 -1.24
N SER A 120 -10.57 6.72 -1.47
CA SER A 120 -11.53 5.80 -0.85
C SER A 120 -11.35 5.73 0.67
N VAL A 121 -10.12 5.64 1.17
CA VAL A 121 -9.81 5.62 2.61
C VAL A 121 -10.19 6.94 3.28
N TYR A 122 -9.88 8.09 2.67
CA TYR A 122 -10.28 9.40 3.20
C TYR A 122 -11.79 9.57 3.24
N GLY A 123 -12.51 9.04 2.25
CA GLY A 123 -13.97 9.08 2.21
C GLY A 123 -14.64 8.33 3.36
N VAL A 124 -13.98 7.36 3.97
CA VAL A 124 -14.52 6.54 5.07
C VAL A 124 -13.85 6.81 6.42
N ALA A 125 -12.91 7.76 6.50
CA ALA A 125 -12.07 7.97 7.68
C ALA A 125 -12.86 8.21 8.98
N GLY A 126 -13.98 8.90 8.90
CA GLY A 126 -14.85 9.14 10.06
C GLY A 126 -15.77 7.97 10.44
N ALA A 127 -16.11 7.11 9.47
CA ALA A 127 -17.08 6.04 9.64
C ALA A 127 -16.46 4.67 9.89
N GLN A 128 -15.24 4.43 9.35
CA GLN A 128 -14.60 3.12 9.38
C GLN A 128 -13.12 3.21 9.84
N PRO A 129 -12.87 3.51 11.13
CA PRO A 129 -11.51 3.67 11.65
C PRO A 129 -10.65 2.41 11.55
N GLU A 130 -11.25 1.22 11.52
CA GLU A 130 -10.55 -0.06 11.35
C GLU A 130 -9.88 -0.15 9.96
N VAL A 131 -10.61 0.26 8.92
CA VAL A 131 -10.10 0.29 7.53
C VAL A 131 -8.92 1.24 7.44
N CYS A 132 -9.03 2.42 8.05
CA CYS A 132 -7.97 3.42 8.07
C CYS A 132 -6.73 2.93 8.82
N ARG A 133 -6.89 2.26 9.97
CA ARG A 133 -5.78 1.66 10.72
C ARG A 133 -5.07 0.57 9.94
N ALA A 134 -5.83 -0.34 9.31
CA ALA A 134 -5.26 -1.40 8.48
C ALA A 134 -4.48 -0.82 7.29
N PHE A 135 -5.05 0.14 6.57
CA PHE A 135 -4.38 0.83 5.47
C PHE A 135 -3.07 1.48 5.93
N TYR A 136 -3.12 2.25 7.02
CA TYR A 136 -1.94 2.96 7.52
C TYR A 136 -0.81 1.99 7.91
N LYS A 137 -1.16 0.91 8.62
CA LYS A 137 -0.21 -0.12 9.07
C LYS A 137 0.43 -0.88 7.91
N ASP A 138 -0.40 -1.36 6.97
CA ASP A 138 0.06 -2.22 5.86
C ASP A 138 0.74 -1.41 4.74
N GLY A 139 0.53 -0.10 4.66
CA GLY A 139 1.05 0.82 3.65
C GLY A 139 2.10 1.80 4.20
N PRO A 140 1.69 3.01 4.58
CA PRO A 140 2.60 4.09 4.97
C PRO A 140 3.60 3.71 6.06
N GLU A 141 3.14 3.03 7.12
CA GLU A 141 4.00 2.62 8.24
C GLU A 141 5.06 1.60 7.79
N ARG A 142 4.69 0.66 6.94
CA ARG A 142 5.62 -0.34 6.40
C ARG A 142 6.67 0.29 5.49
N VAL A 143 6.27 1.16 4.55
CA VAL A 143 7.22 1.87 3.67
C VAL A 143 8.21 2.71 4.48
N LYS A 144 7.72 3.43 5.49
CA LYS A 144 8.54 4.19 6.42
C LYS A 144 9.52 3.30 7.20
N GLY A 145 9.04 2.14 7.66
CA GLY A 145 9.87 1.15 8.38
C GLY A 145 11.01 0.59 7.53
N GLU A 146 10.76 0.27 6.27
CA GLU A 146 11.78 -0.22 5.33
C GLU A 146 12.85 0.84 5.07
N LEU A 147 12.46 2.09 4.82
CA LEU A 147 13.43 3.17 4.68
C LEU A 147 14.22 3.41 5.97
N ALA A 148 13.56 3.40 7.13
CA ALA A 148 14.24 3.56 8.42
C ALA A 148 15.25 2.44 8.68
N ALA A 149 14.97 1.20 8.25
CA ALA A 149 15.91 0.08 8.34
C ALA A 149 17.15 0.31 7.47
N TYR A 150 16.97 0.83 6.24
CA TYR A 150 18.09 1.24 5.39
C TYR A 150 18.92 2.36 6.04
N LEU A 151 18.28 3.42 6.54
CA LEU A 151 18.96 4.56 7.17
C LEU A 151 19.76 4.16 8.42
N ARG A 152 19.27 3.19 9.20
CA ARG A 152 20.05 2.62 10.33
C ARG A 152 21.34 1.96 9.85
N ARG A 153 21.29 1.21 8.76
CA ARG A 153 22.49 0.56 8.19
C ARG A 153 23.49 1.59 7.68
N ALA A 154 23.04 2.58 6.91
CA ALA A 154 23.90 3.66 6.42
C ALA A 154 24.50 4.49 7.57
N HIS A 155 23.76 4.66 8.68
CA HIS A 155 24.31 5.26 9.90
C HIS A 155 25.40 4.39 10.54
N SER A 156 25.20 3.06 10.61
CA SER A 156 26.17 2.15 11.21
C SER A 156 27.46 2.03 10.41
N THR A 157 27.44 2.24 9.07
CA THR A 157 28.64 2.32 8.23
C THR A 157 29.31 3.70 8.26
N GLY A 158 28.68 4.71 8.90
CA GLY A 158 29.22 6.05 8.99
C GLY A 158 28.95 6.93 7.77
N THR A 159 28.25 6.45 6.75
CA THR A 159 27.95 7.21 5.53
C THR A 159 26.82 8.23 5.70
N LEU A 160 25.97 8.03 6.72
CA LEU A 160 24.96 9.00 7.15
C LEU A 160 25.02 9.25 8.65
N LYS A 161 24.66 10.45 9.09
CA LYS A 161 24.55 10.85 10.51
C LYS A 161 23.08 10.95 10.94
N VAL A 162 22.38 9.83 11.03
CA VAL A 162 20.95 9.76 11.32
C VAL A 162 20.70 9.30 12.76
N ARG A 163 20.38 10.25 13.68
CA ARG A 163 20.08 9.93 15.09
C ARG A 163 18.73 9.21 15.27
N ASN A 164 17.72 9.63 14.51
CA ASN A 164 16.38 9.03 14.53
C ASN A 164 15.98 8.57 13.13
N PRO A 165 16.21 7.28 12.78
CA PRO A 165 15.93 6.76 11.44
C PRO A 165 14.46 6.78 11.05
N LEU A 166 13.52 6.60 12.00
CA LEU A 166 12.08 6.66 11.71
C LEU A 166 11.64 8.08 11.36
N GLN A 167 12.12 9.07 12.09
CA GLN A 167 11.83 10.48 11.82
C GLN A 167 12.45 10.93 10.50
N ALA A 168 13.70 10.56 10.25
CA ALA A 168 14.38 10.91 8.99
C ALA A 168 13.69 10.26 7.78
N ALA A 169 13.21 9.00 7.92
CA ALA A 169 12.43 8.33 6.89
C ALA A 169 11.10 9.07 6.62
N ASP A 170 10.40 9.48 7.66
CA ASP A 170 9.15 10.23 7.56
C ASP A 170 9.36 11.57 6.84
N LEU A 171 10.38 12.33 7.22
CA LEU A 171 10.76 13.59 6.57
C LEU A 171 11.09 13.38 5.09
N PHE A 172 11.89 12.37 4.75
CA PHE A 172 12.26 12.09 3.36
C PHE A 172 11.04 11.78 2.50
N LEU A 173 10.16 10.87 2.95
CA LEU A 173 8.97 10.49 2.21
C LEU A 173 7.98 11.65 2.08
N SER A 174 7.86 12.50 3.10
CA SER A 174 6.98 13.67 3.11
C SER A 174 7.34 14.72 2.06
N MET A 175 8.61 14.80 1.65
CA MET A 175 9.04 15.72 0.58
C MET A 175 8.36 15.44 -0.77
N PHE A 176 7.85 14.22 -0.98
CA PHE A 176 7.15 13.83 -2.20
C PHE A 176 5.63 14.00 -2.12
N LEU A 177 5.07 14.20 -0.91
CA LEU A 177 3.63 14.33 -0.66
C LEU A 177 3.13 15.78 -0.67
N GLY A 178 3.86 16.69 -1.33
CA GLY A 178 3.50 18.10 -1.47
C GLY A 178 2.38 18.36 -2.49
N SER A 179 2.38 19.55 -3.08
CA SER A 179 1.32 20.04 -3.98
C SER A 179 0.98 19.09 -5.13
N GLY A 180 1.97 18.42 -5.72
CA GLY A 180 1.74 17.45 -6.80
C GLY A 180 0.92 16.24 -6.36
N HIS A 181 1.11 15.75 -5.13
CA HIS A 181 0.29 14.67 -4.57
C HIS A 181 -1.15 15.13 -4.29
N ILE A 182 -1.31 16.34 -3.74
CA ILE A 182 -2.65 16.94 -3.51
C ILE A 182 -3.39 17.12 -4.84
N ARG A 183 -2.71 17.62 -5.89
CA ARG A 183 -3.31 17.72 -7.24
C ARG A 183 -3.81 16.38 -7.74
N GLY A 184 -3.04 15.28 -7.54
CA GLY A 184 -3.46 13.93 -7.89
C GLY A 184 -4.68 13.46 -7.10
N LEU A 185 -4.76 13.73 -5.80
CA LEU A 185 -5.94 13.43 -4.98
C LEU A 185 -7.19 14.15 -5.48
N LEU A 186 -7.03 15.38 -5.96
CA LEU A 186 -8.11 16.22 -6.49
C LEU A 186 -8.42 15.96 -7.98
N LYS A 187 -7.74 15.02 -8.63
CA LYS A 187 -7.84 14.73 -10.07
C LYS A 187 -7.52 15.96 -10.95
N LEU A 188 -6.60 16.80 -10.51
CA LEU A 188 -6.08 17.91 -11.28
C LEU A 188 -4.88 17.48 -12.13
N GLU A 189 -4.43 18.38 -13.03
CA GLU A 189 -3.24 18.14 -13.84
C GLU A 189 -2.01 17.82 -13.00
N MET A 190 -1.33 16.74 -13.31
CA MET A 190 -0.19 16.23 -12.56
C MET A 190 1.12 16.85 -13.04
N PRO A 191 2.11 17.01 -12.15
CA PRO A 191 3.46 17.39 -12.55
C PRO A 191 4.04 16.41 -13.57
N ASP A 192 4.72 16.95 -14.58
CA ASP A 192 5.33 16.17 -15.62
C ASP A 192 6.58 15.37 -15.16
N SER A 193 7.15 14.59 -16.07
CA SER A 193 8.34 13.79 -15.77
C SER A 193 9.60 14.62 -15.47
N ARG A 194 9.69 15.86 -15.99
CA ARG A 194 10.81 16.79 -15.73
C ARG A 194 10.70 17.35 -14.33
N GLU A 195 9.52 17.84 -13.95
CA GLU A 195 9.21 18.34 -12.61
C GLU A 195 9.43 17.27 -11.54
N ASN A 196 8.99 16.04 -11.82
CA ASN A 196 9.19 14.90 -10.93
C ASN A 196 10.67 14.56 -10.72
N ARG A 197 11.48 14.58 -11.79
CA ARG A 197 12.94 14.36 -11.67
C ARG A 197 13.63 15.51 -10.95
N ALA A 198 13.18 16.75 -11.13
CA ALA A 198 13.71 17.90 -10.42
C ALA A 198 13.43 17.78 -8.91
N LEU A 199 12.19 17.49 -8.53
CA LEU A 199 11.79 17.24 -7.14
C LEU A 199 12.62 16.12 -6.50
N LEU A 200 12.79 15.01 -7.20
CA LEU A 200 13.55 13.86 -6.70
C LEU A 200 15.00 14.24 -6.37
N ARG A 201 15.69 14.89 -7.31
CA ARG A 201 17.09 15.32 -7.11
C ARG A 201 17.20 16.32 -5.96
N GLU A 202 16.28 17.27 -5.88
CA GLU A 202 16.28 18.27 -4.83
C GLU A 202 16.00 17.66 -3.45
N ALA A 203 15.03 16.75 -3.34
CA ALA A 203 14.75 16.04 -2.09
C ALA A 203 15.97 15.25 -1.59
N VAL A 204 16.66 14.54 -2.49
CA VAL A 204 17.87 13.80 -2.12
C VAL A 204 19.00 14.78 -1.75
N ARG A 205 19.21 15.87 -2.48
CA ARG A 205 20.20 16.89 -2.17
C ARG A 205 19.99 17.49 -0.77
N VAL A 206 18.74 17.86 -0.44
CA VAL A 206 18.37 18.40 0.88
C VAL A 206 18.62 17.38 1.97
N PHE A 207 18.21 16.13 1.76
CA PHE A 207 18.39 15.06 2.73
C PHE A 207 19.89 14.77 2.97
N MET A 208 20.68 14.67 1.91
CA MET A 208 22.14 14.48 2.03
C MET A 208 22.83 15.67 2.69
N GLY A 209 22.36 16.89 2.44
CA GLY A 209 22.87 18.09 3.15
C GLY A 209 22.59 18.08 4.65
N ALA A 210 21.50 17.46 5.08
CA ALA A 210 21.13 17.38 6.50
C ALA A 210 21.74 16.16 7.23
N TYR A 211 21.92 15.04 6.53
CA TYR A 211 22.28 13.76 7.13
C TYR A 211 23.54 13.11 6.55
N GLY A 212 24.15 13.64 5.50
CA GLY A 212 25.43 13.18 4.97
C GLY A 212 26.57 13.29 5.99
N ALA A 213 27.50 12.34 5.94
CA ALA A 213 28.65 12.30 6.85
C ALA A 213 29.76 13.30 6.44
#